data_e3b14a103a334a34542f1dcd488f5fb3
#
_entry.id   e3b14a103a334a34542f1dcd488f5fb3
#
_cell.length_a   1.000
_cell.length_b   1.000
_cell.length_c   1.000
_cell.angle_alpha   90.00
_cell.angle_beta   90.00
_cell.angle_gamma   90.00
#
_symmetry.space_group_name_H-M   'P 1'
#
loop_
_entity.id
_entity.type
_entity.pdbx_description
1 polymer ?
#
loop_
_entity_poly.entity_id
_entity_poly.type
_entity_poly.pdbx_seq_one_letter_code
_entity_poly.pdbx_strand_id
1 'polypeptide(L)'
;MSFDSFLFIIKRAISNIFRNIVLSLASVSILTACLLIFGVTIMLSENVTSFIDGVGGETRVVVYLEDGLTDAQISEYGKKLAQIDNIVKDGIVFESKEQALENYKKTYSGEEYDDINASLDADIFRNSYIFEVEDLSKFDQTVYEVGKIEGGAEINERRDIVKKLNDVKSIVSFLFS
;
A
#
# COMPACT_ATOMS: atom_id res chain seq x y z
N MET A 1 18.98 56.03 -1.09
CA MET A 1 19.64 55.49 0.13
C MET A 1 21.07 55.22 -0.23
N SER A 2 22.00 55.82 0.49
CA SER A 2 23.41 55.57 0.23
C SER A 2 23.81 54.19 0.79
N PHE A 3 24.77 53.55 0.16
CA PHE A 3 25.28 52.22 0.56
C PHE A 3 25.73 52.22 2.03
N ASP A 4 26.30 53.34 2.50
CA ASP A 4 26.71 53.49 3.89
C ASP A 4 25.54 53.48 4.89
N SER A 5 24.37 54.01 4.51
CA SER A 5 23.17 53.95 5.33
C SER A 5 22.64 52.51 5.47
N PHE A 6 22.73 51.73 4.42
CA PHE A 6 22.32 50.32 4.42
C PHE A 6 23.25 49.47 5.33
N LEU A 7 24.56 49.64 5.20
CA LEU A 7 25.55 48.99 6.05
C LEU A 7 25.39 49.35 7.53
N PHE A 8 25.10 50.61 7.85
CA PHE A 8 24.85 51.07 9.21
C PHE A 8 23.62 50.40 9.82
N ILE A 9 22.50 50.27 9.04
CA ILE A 9 21.29 49.60 9.49
C ILE A 9 21.54 48.14 9.78
N ILE A 10 22.28 47.43 8.91
CA ILE A 10 22.62 46.01 9.10
C ILE A 10 23.48 45.85 10.37
N LYS A 11 24.50 46.62 10.53
CA LYS A 11 25.38 46.55 11.72
C LYS A 11 24.59 46.78 13.01
N ARG A 12 23.65 47.70 13.00
CA ARG A 12 22.80 48.01 14.15
C ARG A 12 21.80 46.90 14.44
N ALA A 13 21.21 46.27 13.39
CA ALA A 13 20.33 45.15 13.52
C ALA A 13 21.05 43.94 14.14
N ILE A 14 22.24 43.60 13.64
CA ILE A 14 23.06 42.53 14.18
C ILE A 14 23.43 42.78 15.66
N SER A 15 23.86 44.01 16.00
CA SER A 15 24.16 44.37 17.38
C SER A 15 22.97 44.26 18.32
N ASN A 16 21.75 44.57 17.84
CA ASN A 16 20.54 44.42 18.63
C ASN A 16 20.15 42.95 18.86
N ILE A 17 20.42 42.07 17.91
CA ILE A 17 20.20 40.63 18.04
C ILE A 17 21.07 40.09 19.18
N PHE A 18 22.36 40.42 19.19
CA PHE A 18 23.30 39.99 20.25
C PHE A 18 22.96 40.58 21.62
N ARG A 19 22.46 41.81 21.68
CA ARG A 19 22.05 42.44 22.94
C ARG A 19 20.81 41.77 23.57
N ASN A 20 19.92 41.21 22.73
CA ASN A 20 18.70 40.51 23.16
C ASN A 20 18.74 39.05 22.75
N ILE A 21 19.88 38.39 22.95
CA ILE A 21 20.14 37.04 22.44
C ILE A 21 19.09 36.01 22.89
N VAL A 22 18.62 36.10 24.13
CA VAL A 22 17.61 35.17 24.68
C VAL A 22 16.31 35.27 23.95
N LEU A 23 15.82 36.50 23.70
CA LEU A 23 14.57 36.73 22.95
C LEU A 23 14.72 36.33 21.47
N SER A 24 15.87 36.65 20.88
CA SER A 24 16.16 36.28 19.48
C SER A 24 16.25 34.76 19.32
N LEU A 25 16.90 34.07 20.25
CA LEU A 25 17.01 32.61 20.24
C LEU A 25 15.63 31.94 20.42
N ALA A 26 14.79 32.44 21.33
CA ALA A 26 13.45 31.95 21.54
C ALA A 26 12.61 32.10 20.26
N SER A 27 12.63 33.25 19.59
CA SER A 27 11.92 33.51 18.37
C SER A 27 12.36 32.59 17.22
N VAL A 28 13.67 32.41 17.04
CA VAL A 28 14.24 31.51 16.03
C VAL A 28 13.85 30.07 16.31
N SER A 29 13.91 29.64 17.58
CA SER A 29 13.54 28.28 17.97
C SER A 29 12.06 27.98 17.67
N ILE A 30 11.16 28.92 17.97
CA ILE A 30 9.73 28.75 17.68
C ILE A 30 9.51 28.68 16.16
N LEU A 31 10.13 29.59 15.41
CA LEU A 31 9.99 29.58 13.93
C LEU A 31 10.53 28.29 13.34
N THR A 32 11.67 27.81 13.80
CA THR A 32 12.26 26.55 13.35
C THR A 32 11.36 25.38 13.68
N ALA A 33 10.79 25.31 14.89
CA ALA A 33 9.87 24.27 15.28
C ALA A 33 8.59 24.27 14.40
N CYS A 34 8.02 25.45 14.13
CA CYS A 34 6.86 25.58 13.24
C CYS A 34 7.17 25.11 11.81
N LEU A 35 8.32 25.50 11.25
CA LEU A 35 8.74 25.09 9.92
C LEU A 35 9.02 23.58 9.84
N LEU A 36 9.60 22.98 10.89
CA LEU A 36 9.81 21.54 10.95
C LEU A 36 8.49 20.77 10.97
N ILE A 37 7.55 21.20 11.83
CA ILE A 37 6.23 20.57 11.90
C ILE A 37 5.52 20.69 10.54
N PHE A 38 5.53 21.86 9.93
CA PHE A 38 4.93 22.10 8.62
C PHE A 38 5.59 21.25 7.52
N GLY A 39 6.92 21.19 7.49
CA GLY A 39 7.67 20.37 6.54
C GLY A 39 7.39 18.87 6.68
N VAL A 40 7.37 18.37 7.92
CA VAL A 40 7.01 16.96 8.22
C VAL A 40 5.57 16.68 7.81
N THR A 41 4.64 17.61 8.04
CA THR A 41 3.22 17.45 7.66
C THR A 41 3.06 17.32 6.14
N ILE A 42 3.72 18.18 5.35
CA ILE A 42 3.70 18.10 3.89
C ILE A 42 4.32 16.77 3.41
N MET A 43 5.49 16.43 3.96
CA MET A 43 6.19 15.20 3.60
C MET A 43 5.36 13.94 3.89
N LEU A 44 4.65 13.91 5.02
CA LEU A 44 3.74 12.82 5.35
C LEU A 44 2.54 12.81 4.41
N SER A 45 1.94 13.96 4.09
CA SER A 45 0.77 14.05 3.21
C SER A 45 1.05 13.49 1.81
N GLU A 46 2.18 13.84 1.20
CA GLU A 46 2.56 13.34 -0.13
C GLU A 46 2.98 11.87 -0.11
N ASN A 47 3.68 11.44 0.94
CA ASN A 47 4.17 10.06 1.02
C ASN A 47 3.10 9.05 1.46
N VAL A 48 2.09 9.47 2.24
CA VAL A 48 1.00 8.56 2.65
C VAL A 48 0.19 8.10 1.44
N THR A 49 -0.11 8.96 0.48
CA THR A 49 -0.80 8.57 -0.75
C THR A 49 0.04 7.57 -1.56
N SER A 50 1.31 7.87 -1.78
CA SER A 50 2.23 6.96 -2.48
C SER A 50 2.49 5.65 -1.71
N PHE A 51 2.47 5.69 -0.38
CA PHE A 51 2.58 4.50 0.47
C PHE A 51 1.32 3.63 0.37
N ILE A 52 0.12 4.24 0.39
CA ILE A 52 -1.15 3.53 0.21
C ILE A 52 -1.21 2.90 -1.19
N ASP A 53 -0.80 3.62 -2.23
CA ASP A 53 -0.73 3.09 -3.60
C ASP A 53 0.33 1.99 -3.75
N GLY A 54 1.46 2.11 -3.05
CA GLY A 54 2.52 1.10 -3.03
C GLY A 54 2.15 -0.17 -2.24
N VAL A 55 1.37 -0.02 -1.18
CA VAL A 55 0.82 -1.14 -0.39
C VAL A 55 -0.45 -1.71 -1.04
N GLY A 56 -1.06 -1.00 -2.00
CA GLY A 56 -2.16 -1.51 -2.83
C GLY A 56 -1.83 -2.85 -3.48
N GLY A 57 -0.56 -3.10 -3.84
CA GLY A 57 -0.10 -4.42 -4.27
C GLY A 57 -0.15 -5.51 -3.18
N GLU A 58 -0.28 -5.17 -1.91
CA GLU A 58 -0.49 -6.12 -0.80
C GLU A 58 -1.99 -6.37 -0.50
N THR A 59 -2.90 -5.65 -1.15
CA THR A 59 -4.36 -5.86 -1.05
C THR A 59 -4.87 -6.89 -2.06
N ARG A 60 -3.97 -7.68 -2.64
CA ARG A 60 -4.31 -8.78 -3.51
C ARG A 60 -5.04 -9.86 -2.73
N VAL A 61 -6.22 -10.19 -3.23
CA VAL A 61 -7.01 -11.33 -2.75
C VAL A 61 -6.75 -12.49 -3.68
N VAL A 62 -6.44 -13.64 -3.10
CA VAL A 62 -6.27 -14.89 -3.84
C VAL A 62 -7.45 -15.78 -3.51
N VAL A 63 -8.17 -16.20 -4.51
CA VAL A 63 -9.21 -17.23 -4.38
C VAL A 63 -8.74 -18.50 -5.05
N TYR A 64 -8.61 -19.56 -4.26
CA TYR A 64 -8.29 -20.89 -4.76
C TYR A 64 -9.55 -21.55 -5.29
N LEU A 65 -9.42 -22.20 -6.44
CA LEU A 65 -10.51 -22.93 -7.06
C LEU A 65 -10.58 -24.37 -6.55
N GLU A 66 -11.76 -24.98 -6.65
CA GLU A 66 -11.95 -26.41 -6.39
C GLU A 66 -11.19 -27.24 -7.42
N ASP A 67 -10.69 -28.39 -6.98
CA ASP A 67 -10.03 -29.32 -7.87
C ASP A 67 -11.03 -29.99 -8.82
N GLY A 68 -10.59 -30.23 -10.05
CA GLY A 68 -11.41 -30.92 -11.06
C GLY A 68 -12.37 -30.03 -11.86
N LEU A 69 -12.33 -28.71 -11.70
CA LEU A 69 -13.05 -27.80 -12.56
C LEU A 69 -12.54 -27.88 -14.01
N THR A 70 -13.46 -27.86 -14.95
CA THR A 70 -13.15 -27.76 -16.38
C THR A 70 -12.75 -26.34 -16.75
N ASP A 71 -11.99 -26.17 -17.85
CA ASP A 71 -11.57 -24.85 -18.35
C ASP A 71 -12.77 -23.90 -18.57
N ALA A 72 -13.91 -24.45 -18.99
CA ALA A 72 -15.15 -23.69 -19.16
C ALA A 72 -15.67 -23.13 -17.82
N GLN A 73 -15.63 -23.93 -16.76
CA GLN A 73 -16.04 -23.52 -15.40
C GLN A 73 -15.08 -22.51 -14.82
N ILE A 74 -13.77 -22.70 -15.01
CA ILE A 74 -12.74 -21.74 -14.61
C ILE A 74 -12.98 -20.40 -15.30
N SER A 75 -13.18 -20.40 -16.61
CA SER A 75 -13.48 -19.18 -17.39
C SER A 75 -14.78 -18.50 -16.94
N GLU A 76 -15.82 -19.28 -16.62
CA GLU A 76 -17.08 -18.74 -16.11
C GLU A 76 -16.90 -18.09 -14.73
N TYR A 77 -16.10 -18.71 -13.85
CA TYR A 77 -15.74 -18.14 -12.55
C TYR A 77 -15.11 -16.76 -12.72
N GLY A 78 -14.10 -16.63 -13.59
CA GLY A 78 -13.45 -15.36 -13.88
C GLY A 78 -14.41 -14.30 -14.40
N LYS A 79 -15.39 -14.67 -15.24
CA LYS A 79 -16.42 -13.74 -15.72
C LYS A 79 -17.35 -13.28 -14.59
N LYS A 80 -17.74 -14.16 -13.67
CA LYS A 80 -18.55 -13.81 -12.50
C LYS A 80 -17.76 -12.89 -11.56
N LEU A 81 -16.47 -13.17 -11.37
CA LEU A 81 -15.57 -12.32 -10.58
C LEU A 81 -15.50 -10.89 -11.15
N ALA A 82 -15.38 -10.75 -12.47
CA ALA A 82 -15.34 -9.46 -13.15
C ALA A 82 -16.66 -8.66 -13.10
N GLN A 83 -17.77 -9.29 -12.67
CA GLN A 83 -19.06 -8.61 -12.50
C GLN A 83 -19.23 -7.95 -11.14
N ILE A 84 -18.34 -8.22 -10.18
CA ILE A 84 -18.35 -7.60 -8.86
C ILE A 84 -17.82 -6.17 -8.98
N ASP A 85 -18.60 -5.18 -8.54
CA ASP A 85 -18.33 -3.77 -8.79
C ASP A 85 -17.04 -3.26 -8.14
N ASN A 86 -16.64 -3.81 -7.00
CA ASN A 86 -15.50 -3.37 -6.23
C ASN A 86 -14.19 -4.12 -6.57
N ILE A 87 -14.14 -4.84 -7.68
CA ILE A 87 -12.96 -5.53 -8.17
C ILE A 87 -12.38 -4.77 -9.36
N VAL A 88 -11.06 -4.51 -9.33
CA VAL A 88 -10.33 -3.92 -10.44
C VAL A 88 -10.30 -4.90 -11.60
N LYS A 89 -11.07 -4.62 -12.66
CA LYS A 89 -11.31 -5.56 -13.77
C LYS A 89 -10.03 -5.92 -14.53
N ASP A 90 -9.15 -4.94 -14.74
CA ASP A 90 -7.86 -5.14 -15.41
C ASP A 90 -6.81 -5.81 -14.50
N GLY A 91 -7.12 -5.97 -13.21
CA GLY A 91 -6.26 -6.60 -12.21
C GLY A 91 -6.60 -8.06 -11.92
N ILE A 92 -7.56 -8.66 -12.63
CA ILE A 92 -7.93 -10.07 -12.44
C ILE A 92 -6.96 -10.95 -13.23
N VAL A 93 -6.19 -11.75 -12.51
CA VAL A 93 -5.19 -12.66 -13.08
C VAL A 93 -5.55 -14.10 -12.71
N PHE A 94 -5.62 -14.96 -13.69
CA PHE A 94 -5.69 -16.40 -13.48
C PHE A 94 -4.28 -16.98 -13.33
N GLU A 95 -4.04 -17.77 -12.31
CA GLU A 95 -2.80 -18.48 -12.07
C GLU A 95 -3.07 -19.97 -11.99
N SER A 96 -2.53 -20.72 -12.95
CA SER A 96 -2.64 -22.19 -12.91
C SER A 96 -1.72 -22.78 -11.86
N LYS A 97 -1.97 -24.02 -11.43
CA LYS A 97 -1.13 -24.74 -10.50
C LYS A 97 0.33 -24.87 -10.97
N GLU A 98 0.57 -24.98 -12.28
CA GLU A 98 1.89 -25.02 -12.87
C GLU A 98 2.58 -23.65 -12.78
N GLN A 99 1.86 -22.56 -13.03
CA GLN A 99 2.37 -21.21 -12.87
C GLN A 99 2.66 -20.89 -11.40
N ALA A 100 1.80 -21.32 -10.48
CA ALA A 100 2.01 -21.17 -9.06
C ALA A 100 3.30 -21.89 -8.59
N LEU A 101 3.55 -23.12 -9.07
CA LEU A 101 4.80 -23.84 -8.83
C LEU A 101 6.01 -23.10 -9.38
N GLU A 102 5.92 -22.58 -10.61
CA GLU A 102 7.01 -21.84 -11.25
C GLU A 102 7.33 -20.54 -10.46
N ASN A 103 6.31 -19.80 -10.07
CA ASN A 103 6.44 -18.59 -9.27
C ASN A 103 7.03 -18.88 -7.89
N TYR A 104 6.62 -19.99 -7.26
CA TYR A 104 7.20 -20.44 -6.01
C TYR A 104 8.69 -20.72 -6.14
N LYS A 105 9.10 -21.50 -7.16
CA LYS A 105 10.52 -21.83 -7.42
C LYS A 105 11.36 -20.61 -7.75
N LYS A 106 10.78 -19.60 -8.43
CA LYS A 106 11.46 -18.31 -8.68
C LYS A 106 11.65 -17.49 -7.40
N THR A 107 10.65 -17.49 -6.53
CA THR A 107 10.68 -16.72 -5.29
C THR A 107 11.65 -17.34 -4.27
N TYR A 108 11.65 -18.65 -4.17
CA TYR A 108 12.50 -19.43 -3.29
C TYR A 108 13.58 -20.16 -4.10
N SER A 109 14.50 -19.37 -4.69
CA SER A 109 15.63 -19.85 -5.47
C SER A 109 16.91 -19.74 -4.65
N GLY A 110 17.79 -20.77 -4.75
CA GLY A 110 19.09 -20.83 -4.09
C GLY A 110 19.40 -22.24 -3.57
N GLU A 111 20.66 -22.52 -3.29
CA GLU A 111 21.14 -23.85 -2.85
C GLU A 111 20.38 -24.40 -1.65
N GLU A 112 19.88 -23.53 -0.76
CA GLU A 112 19.10 -23.92 0.43
C GLU A 112 17.73 -24.51 0.06
N TYR A 113 17.17 -24.16 -1.11
CA TYR A 113 15.84 -24.59 -1.54
C TYR A 113 15.85 -25.64 -2.66
N ASP A 114 17.03 -25.99 -3.19
CA ASP A 114 17.14 -26.90 -4.35
C ASP A 114 16.51 -28.27 -4.08
N ASP A 115 16.74 -28.86 -2.93
CA ASP A 115 16.17 -30.18 -2.56
C ASP A 115 14.64 -30.10 -2.42
N ILE A 116 14.11 -29.00 -1.85
CA ILE A 116 12.68 -28.78 -1.70
C ILE A 116 12.07 -28.57 -3.09
N ASN A 117 12.66 -27.72 -3.91
CA ASN A 117 12.19 -27.40 -5.25
C ASN A 117 12.18 -28.61 -6.19
N ALA A 118 13.13 -29.55 -6.00
CA ALA A 118 13.18 -30.78 -6.76
C ALA A 118 12.05 -31.77 -6.40
N SER A 119 11.54 -31.71 -5.18
CA SER A 119 10.49 -32.61 -4.68
C SER A 119 9.06 -32.07 -4.87
N LEU A 120 8.91 -30.77 -5.23
CA LEU A 120 7.61 -30.14 -5.40
C LEU A 120 6.99 -30.48 -6.75
N ASP A 121 5.74 -30.97 -6.70
CA ASP A 121 4.89 -31.20 -7.87
C ASP A 121 3.80 -30.13 -7.95
N ALA A 122 3.31 -29.86 -9.16
CA ALA A 122 2.22 -28.91 -9.41
C ALA A 122 0.92 -29.31 -8.69
N ASP A 123 0.72 -30.60 -8.42
CA ASP A 123 -0.48 -31.10 -7.73
C ASP A 123 -0.61 -30.67 -6.26
N ILE A 124 0.46 -30.11 -5.67
CA ILE A 124 0.40 -29.50 -4.34
C ILE A 124 -0.25 -28.11 -4.40
N PHE A 125 -0.22 -27.48 -5.57
CA PHE A 125 -0.79 -26.16 -5.81
C PHE A 125 -2.20 -26.29 -6.40
N ARG A 126 -2.98 -25.22 -6.26
CA ARG A 126 -4.34 -25.12 -6.83
C ARG A 126 -4.39 -24.01 -7.86
N ASN A 127 -5.29 -24.17 -8.82
CA ASN A 127 -5.65 -23.05 -9.68
C ASN A 127 -6.23 -21.93 -8.82
N SER A 128 -5.90 -20.69 -9.15
CA SER A 128 -6.38 -19.54 -8.39
C SER A 128 -6.67 -18.35 -9.29
N TYR A 129 -7.53 -17.47 -8.80
CA TYR A 129 -7.68 -16.11 -9.32
C TYR A 129 -7.12 -15.12 -8.30
N ILE A 130 -6.31 -14.19 -8.79
CA ILE A 130 -5.73 -13.10 -8.03
C ILE A 130 -6.38 -11.82 -8.52
N PHE A 131 -6.89 -11.00 -7.61
CA PHE A 131 -7.52 -9.72 -7.96
C PHE A 131 -7.26 -8.66 -6.90
N GLU A 132 -7.44 -7.40 -7.28
CA GLU A 132 -7.31 -6.23 -6.40
C GLU A 132 -8.69 -5.62 -6.15
N VAL A 133 -8.86 -5.01 -4.98
CA VAL A 133 -10.09 -4.36 -4.56
C VAL A 133 -9.92 -2.85 -4.63
N GLU A 134 -10.88 -2.13 -5.28
CA GLU A 134 -10.80 -0.67 -5.45
C GLU A 134 -10.98 0.08 -4.13
N ASP A 135 -12.01 -0.27 -3.37
CA ASP A 135 -12.37 0.39 -2.11
C ASP A 135 -12.26 -0.58 -0.94
N LEU A 136 -11.23 -0.35 -0.13
CA LEU A 136 -10.96 -1.15 1.07
C LEU A 136 -12.07 -1.08 2.12
N SER A 137 -12.90 -0.03 2.12
CA SER A 137 -14.04 0.06 3.04
C SER A 137 -15.13 -0.97 2.74
N LYS A 138 -15.18 -1.46 1.51
CA LYS A 138 -16.11 -2.50 1.03
C LYS A 138 -15.47 -3.90 0.95
N PHE A 139 -14.26 -4.04 1.48
CA PHE A 139 -13.49 -5.29 1.37
C PHE A 139 -14.25 -6.52 1.85
N ASP A 140 -14.80 -6.47 3.08
CA ASP A 140 -15.55 -7.60 3.65
C ASP A 140 -16.79 -7.97 2.83
N GLN A 141 -17.48 -6.98 2.26
CA GLN A 141 -18.61 -7.21 1.36
C GLN A 141 -18.14 -7.88 0.07
N THR A 142 -17.06 -7.40 -0.52
CA THR A 142 -16.47 -7.97 -1.75
C THR A 142 -16.09 -9.44 -1.55
N VAL A 143 -15.37 -9.74 -0.47
CA VAL A 143 -14.99 -11.12 -0.13
C VAL A 143 -16.22 -12.01 0.07
N TYR A 144 -17.26 -11.51 0.73
CA TYR A 144 -18.52 -12.23 0.88
C TYR A 144 -19.21 -12.53 -0.48
N GLU A 145 -19.19 -11.58 -1.40
CA GLU A 145 -19.74 -11.77 -2.75
C GLU A 145 -18.94 -12.78 -3.57
N VAL A 146 -17.60 -12.72 -3.48
CA VAL A 146 -16.71 -13.71 -4.11
C VAL A 146 -16.98 -15.12 -3.56
N GLY A 147 -17.14 -15.24 -2.24
CA GLY A 147 -17.44 -16.54 -1.60
C GLY A 147 -18.76 -17.19 -1.98
N LYS A 148 -19.67 -16.45 -2.65
CA LYS A 148 -20.94 -17.01 -3.19
C LYS A 148 -20.78 -17.61 -4.58
N ILE A 149 -19.68 -17.38 -5.26
CA ILE A 149 -19.44 -17.93 -6.59
C ILE A 149 -19.10 -19.41 -6.43
N GLU A 150 -19.91 -20.27 -7.05
CA GLU A 150 -19.65 -21.72 -7.06
C GLU A 150 -18.34 -22.06 -7.76
N GLY A 151 -17.54 -22.95 -7.16
CA GLY A 151 -16.25 -23.38 -7.67
C GLY A 151 -15.05 -22.72 -6.96
N GLY A 152 -15.28 -21.81 -6.03
CA GLY A 152 -14.26 -21.30 -5.11
C GLY A 152 -14.14 -22.19 -3.88
N ALA A 153 -12.93 -22.67 -3.57
CA ALA A 153 -12.66 -23.52 -2.41
C ALA A 153 -12.26 -22.73 -1.17
N GLU A 154 -11.35 -21.77 -1.34
CA GLU A 154 -10.77 -21.02 -0.24
C GLU A 154 -10.38 -19.62 -0.70
N ILE A 155 -10.62 -18.63 0.14
CA ILE A 155 -10.20 -17.25 -0.10
C ILE A 155 -9.07 -16.92 0.87
N ASN A 156 -7.88 -16.65 0.33
CA ASN A 156 -6.75 -16.16 1.11
C ASN A 156 -6.73 -14.64 1.07
N GLU A 157 -7.09 -14.05 2.18
CA GLU A 157 -7.17 -12.62 2.36
C GLU A 157 -6.27 -12.17 3.52
N ARG A 158 -5.56 -11.07 3.32
CA ARG A 158 -4.77 -10.43 4.39
C ARG A 158 -5.60 -9.40 5.13
N ARG A 159 -6.66 -9.85 5.80
CA ARG A 159 -7.58 -8.96 6.57
C ARG A 159 -6.88 -8.07 7.58
N ASP A 160 -5.83 -8.55 8.22
CA ASP A 160 -5.04 -7.80 9.19
C ASP A 160 -4.36 -6.57 8.56
N ILE A 161 -3.86 -6.70 7.33
CA ILE A 161 -3.25 -5.61 6.58
C ILE A 161 -4.31 -4.60 6.12
N VAL A 162 -5.41 -5.10 5.54
CA VAL A 162 -6.53 -4.27 5.08
C VAL A 162 -7.12 -3.44 6.22
N LYS A 163 -7.29 -4.04 7.41
CA LYS A 163 -7.79 -3.33 8.59
C LYS A 163 -6.84 -2.22 9.03
N LYS A 164 -5.54 -2.50 9.12
CA LYS A 164 -4.53 -1.49 9.46
C LYS A 164 -4.49 -0.33 8.45
N LEU A 165 -4.63 -0.62 7.16
CA LEU A 165 -4.67 0.39 6.11
C LEU A 165 -5.92 1.28 6.23
N ASN A 166 -7.09 0.70 6.48
CA ASN A 166 -8.31 1.46 6.73
C ASN A 166 -8.20 2.36 7.96
N ASP A 167 -7.60 1.87 9.04
CA ASP A 167 -7.36 2.66 10.25
C ASP A 167 -6.44 3.85 9.96
N VAL A 168 -5.34 3.65 9.24
CA VAL A 168 -4.42 4.71 8.83
C VAL A 168 -5.13 5.72 7.93
N LYS A 169 -5.89 5.26 6.91
CA LYS A 169 -6.65 6.13 6.01
C LYS A 169 -7.65 7.01 6.77
N SER A 170 -8.34 6.46 7.77
CA SER A 170 -9.31 7.20 8.57
C SER A 170 -8.64 8.26 9.44
N ILE A 171 -7.48 7.96 10.05
CA ILE A 171 -6.70 8.91 10.85
C ILE A 171 -6.20 10.06 9.97
N VAL A 172 -5.65 9.75 8.81
CA VAL A 172 -5.16 10.77 7.87
C VAL A 172 -6.31 11.65 7.38
N SER A 173 -7.44 11.08 6.99
CA SER A 173 -8.63 11.83 6.57
C SER A 173 -9.14 12.75 7.68
N PHE A 174 -9.13 12.31 8.93
CA PHE A 174 -9.53 13.14 10.08
C PHE A 174 -8.57 14.31 10.33
N LEU A 175 -7.26 14.13 10.13
CA LEU A 175 -6.25 15.18 10.35
C LEU A 175 -6.27 16.26 9.27
N PHE A 176 -6.80 15.97 8.07
CA PHE A 176 -6.83 16.89 6.93
C PHE A 176 -8.25 17.37 6.55
N SER A 177 -9.26 17.02 7.32
CA SER A 177 -10.64 17.51 7.22
C SER A 177 -10.86 18.74 8.11
#